data_d71e12f8f8f9f4152cea0cd4ee4b4da8
#
_entry.id   d71e12f8f8f9f4152cea0cd4ee4b4da8
#
_cell.length_a   1.000
_cell.length_b   1.000
_cell.length_c   1.000
_cell.angle_alpha   90.00
_cell.angle_beta   90.00
_cell.angle_gamma   90.00
#
_symmetry.space_group_name_H-M   'P 1'
#
loop_
_entity.id
_entity.type
_entity.pdbx_description
1 polymer ?
#
loop_
_entity_poly.entity_id
_entity_poly.type
_entity_poly.pdbx_seq_one_letter_code
_entity_poly.pdbx_strand_id
1 'polypeptide(L)'
;MPATAAAVLLSLILAGAATAGGFPRFGAGCSRDDFSSGGVSIRAELCRAGSGAGPQHAVVVLHGCGRFSTFDHRLVAELPSFGISTLDVDYFAPAPPPGKKGFCNARPRARDAFPRWVQVARDAGRVLRRGGVARASSVGIVGWSLGGAVAIQAAAAPAGQRVFAAVAGFSTGAFGATPAFAAQLPPTILLSGGATDAIPLAETLPLYRALRAAHVPSSLYVYPHGSHDWPGRQGALGIRHAAAFLRSHLR
;
A
#
# COMPACT_ATOMS: atom_id res chain seq x y z
N MET A 1 14.33 15.86 18.25
CA MET A 1 14.62 16.59 17.01
C MET A 1 14.32 15.70 15.81
N PRO A 2 13.34 15.99 14.96
CA PRO A 2 13.00 15.14 13.80
C PRO A 2 13.53 15.78 12.53
N ALA A 3 14.81 15.56 12.19
CA ALA A 3 15.41 16.18 11.00
C ALA A 3 15.62 15.22 9.80
N THR A 4 15.23 13.95 9.88
CA THR A 4 15.69 12.93 8.92
C THR A 4 14.64 12.39 7.94
N ALA A 5 13.36 12.70 8.10
CA ALA A 5 12.32 12.20 7.18
C ALA A 5 12.26 12.93 5.82
N ALA A 6 12.93 14.06 5.67
CA ALA A 6 12.78 14.94 4.51
C ALA A 6 13.64 14.55 3.29
N ALA A 7 14.76 13.84 3.50
CA ALA A 7 15.74 13.60 2.43
C ALA A 7 15.35 12.44 1.48
N VAL A 8 14.54 11.49 1.92
CA VAL A 8 14.31 10.23 1.20
C VAL A 8 13.17 10.30 0.18
N LEU A 9 12.27 11.26 0.29
CA LEU A 9 11.20 11.47 -0.71
C LEU A 9 11.72 11.89 -2.10
N LEU A 10 13.01 12.20 -2.23
CA LEU A 10 13.55 12.78 -3.45
C LEU A 10 13.69 11.79 -4.60
N SER A 11 13.89 10.50 -4.31
CA SER A 11 14.15 9.47 -5.32
C SER A 11 12.88 8.86 -5.94
N LEU A 12 11.73 9.00 -5.32
CA LEU A 12 10.51 8.23 -5.62
C LEU A 12 9.71 8.68 -6.84
N ILE A 13 10.05 9.76 -7.51
CA ILE A 13 9.10 10.40 -8.44
C ILE A 13 9.54 10.38 -9.91
N LEU A 14 10.50 9.55 -10.28
CA LEU A 14 10.89 9.37 -11.69
C LEU A 14 10.09 8.29 -12.44
N ALA A 15 9.07 7.74 -11.81
CA ALA A 15 8.22 6.73 -12.42
C ALA A 15 7.43 7.30 -13.60
N GLY A 16 7.46 6.59 -14.71
CA GLY A 16 6.80 6.91 -15.96
C GLY A 16 5.32 7.25 -15.82
N ALA A 17 4.78 7.95 -16.81
CA ALA A 17 3.41 8.41 -16.88
C ALA A 17 2.41 7.24 -16.90
N ALA A 18 2.01 6.78 -15.71
CA ALA A 18 0.76 6.05 -15.61
C ALA A 18 -0.37 6.99 -16.05
N THR A 19 -1.18 6.59 -16.99
CA THR A 19 -2.38 7.34 -17.38
C THR A 19 -3.25 7.50 -16.14
N ALA A 20 -3.60 8.73 -15.79
CA ALA A 20 -4.45 9.02 -14.64
C ALA A 20 -5.80 8.34 -14.84
N GLY A 21 -5.96 7.14 -14.29
CA GLY A 21 -7.23 6.42 -14.27
C GLY A 21 -8.23 7.15 -13.36
N GLY A 22 -9.50 7.16 -13.74
CA GLY A 22 -10.58 7.53 -12.81
C GLY A 22 -10.68 6.52 -11.67
N PHE A 23 -11.46 6.84 -10.62
CA PHE A 23 -11.79 5.85 -9.57
C PHE A 23 -12.37 4.60 -10.26
N PRO A 24 -11.93 3.40 -9.90
CA PRO A 24 -12.39 2.18 -10.57
C PRO A 24 -13.91 2.12 -10.58
N ARG A 25 -14.46 1.56 -11.66
CA ARG A 25 -15.88 1.19 -11.66
C ARG A 25 -16.03 -0.04 -10.78
N PHE A 26 -17.09 -0.07 -9.98
CA PHE A 26 -17.43 -1.22 -9.15
C PHE A 26 -17.39 -2.51 -9.99
N GLY A 27 -16.48 -3.41 -9.64
CA GLY A 27 -16.43 -4.76 -10.20
C GLY A 27 -17.59 -5.61 -9.66
N ALA A 28 -17.83 -6.78 -10.24
CA ALA A 28 -18.78 -7.73 -9.69
C ALA A 28 -18.38 -8.09 -8.25
N GLY A 29 -19.28 -7.89 -7.28
CA GLY A 29 -19.02 -8.15 -5.85
C GLY A 29 -18.37 -6.99 -5.09
N CYS A 30 -18.19 -5.83 -5.72
CA CYS A 30 -17.70 -4.61 -5.07
C CYS A 30 -18.84 -3.63 -4.77
N SER A 31 -18.66 -2.82 -3.74
CA SER A 31 -19.60 -1.78 -3.33
C SER A 31 -18.85 -0.51 -2.92
N ARG A 32 -19.47 0.64 -3.12
CA ARG A 32 -18.96 1.91 -2.61
C ARG A 32 -19.01 1.90 -1.08
N ASP A 33 -17.91 2.28 -0.43
CA ASP A 33 -17.77 2.29 1.04
C ASP A 33 -16.98 3.54 1.48
N ASP A 34 -17.50 4.72 1.12
CA ASP A 34 -16.90 6.00 1.45
C ASP A 34 -16.86 6.21 2.97
N PHE A 35 -15.81 6.86 3.46
CA PHE A 35 -15.65 7.15 4.88
C PHE A 35 -15.09 8.56 5.13
N SER A 36 -15.15 9.01 6.38
CA SER A 36 -14.57 10.30 6.78
C SER A 36 -13.18 10.12 7.39
N SER A 37 -12.23 10.95 6.98
CA SER A 37 -10.91 11.07 7.59
C SER A 37 -10.56 12.54 7.78
N GLY A 38 -10.37 12.96 9.04
CA GLY A 38 -10.11 14.36 9.37
C GLY A 38 -11.17 15.35 8.87
N GLY A 39 -12.44 14.94 8.83
CA GLY A 39 -13.56 15.76 8.34
C GLY A 39 -13.72 15.78 6.81
N VAL A 40 -12.85 15.11 6.07
CA VAL A 40 -12.93 14.99 4.60
C VAL A 40 -13.54 13.66 4.21
N SER A 41 -14.48 13.67 3.26
CA SER A 41 -15.03 12.45 2.66
C SER A 41 -14.00 11.79 1.75
N ILE A 42 -13.68 10.54 2.03
CA ILE A 42 -12.73 9.71 1.28
C ILE A 42 -13.52 8.70 0.47
N ARG A 43 -13.31 8.70 -0.84
CA ARG A 43 -13.91 7.70 -1.73
C ARG A 43 -13.19 6.37 -1.57
N ALA A 44 -13.97 5.31 -1.40
CA ALA A 44 -13.45 3.97 -1.31
C ALA A 44 -14.37 2.94 -1.95
N GLU A 45 -13.80 1.82 -2.40
CA GLU A 45 -14.49 0.67 -2.96
C GLU A 45 -14.13 -0.59 -2.17
N LEU A 46 -15.13 -1.25 -1.60
CA LEU A 46 -14.98 -2.52 -0.88
C LEU A 46 -15.34 -3.68 -1.81
N CYS A 47 -14.37 -4.54 -2.09
CA CYS A 47 -14.58 -5.81 -2.80
C CYS A 47 -14.40 -6.98 -1.83
N ARG A 48 -15.48 -7.74 -1.57
CA ARG A 48 -15.45 -8.84 -0.60
C ARG A 48 -14.93 -10.14 -1.21
N ALA A 49 -14.19 -10.88 -0.41
CA ALA A 49 -13.76 -12.23 -0.75
C ALA A 49 -14.89 -13.22 -0.42
N GLY A 50 -15.63 -13.64 -1.44
CA GLY A 50 -16.76 -14.56 -1.29
C GLY A 50 -18.03 -13.92 -0.71
N SER A 51 -19.07 -14.73 -0.52
CA SER A 51 -20.41 -14.32 -0.06
C SER A 51 -20.63 -14.43 1.45
N GLY A 52 -19.60 -14.78 2.22
CA GLY A 52 -19.72 -14.97 3.67
C GLY A 52 -19.99 -13.67 4.42
N ALA A 53 -20.96 -13.69 5.34
CA ALA A 53 -21.32 -12.54 6.17
C ALA A 53 -20.36 -12.28 7.36
N GLY A 54 -19.41 -13.20 7.61
CA GLY A 54 -18.49 -13.11 8.75
C GLY A 54 -17.22 -12.27 8.47
N PRO A 55 -16.48 -11.94 9.54
CA PRO A 55 -15.20 -11.24 9.41
C PRO A 55 -14.21 -12.05 8.56
N GLN A 56 -13.58 -11.40 7.59
CA GLN A 56 -12.65 -11.99 6.63
C GLN A 56 -11.25 -11.40 6.81
N HIS A 57 -10.26 -11.94 6.13
CA HIS A 57 -9.02 -11.20 5.89
C HIS A 57 -9.33 -10.02 4.96
N ALA A 58 -8.84 -8.85 5.30
CA ALA A 58 -9.05 -7.68 4.46
C ALA A 58 -7.79 -6.82 4.40
N VAL A 59 -7.59 -6.12 3.29
CA VAL A 59 -6.50 -5.19 3.10
C VAL A 59 -6.99 -3.85 2.58
N VAL A 60 -6.37 -2.79 3.06
CA VAL A 60 -6.45 -1.48 2.41
C VAL A 60 -5.50 -1.50 1.22
N VAL A 61 -5.95 -1.04 0.05
CA VAL A 61 -5.15 -0.93 -1.18
C VAL A 61 -4.89 0.55 -1.47
N LEU A 62 -3.62 0.89 -1.71
CA LEU A 62 -3.16 2.26 -1.96
C LEU A 62 -2.47 2.35 -3.30
N HIS A 63 -3.01 3.19 -4.17
CA HIS A 63 -2.52 3.43 -5.53
C HIS A 63 -1.19 4.19 -5.59
N GLY A 64 -0.54 4.20 -6.76
CA GLY A 64 0.69 4.95 -7.00
C GLY A 64 0.52 6.47 -7.11
N CYS A 65 1.61 7.18 -7.41
CA CYS A 65 1.63 8.65 -7.50
C CYS A 65 0.74 9.21 -8.63
N GLY A 66 0.48 8.42 -9.68
CA GLY A 66 -0.41 8.76 -10.80
C GLY A 66 -1.90 8.54 -10.53
N ARG A 67 -2.29 8.16 -9.32
CA ARG A 67 -3.59 7.62 -8.92
C ARG A 67 -3.77 6.18 -9.44
N PHE A 68 -5.02 5.77 -9.64
CA PHE A 68 -5.39 4.41 -10.01
C PHE A 68 -4.79 4.00 -11.36
N SER A 69 -4.13 2.86 -11.38
CA SER A 69 -3.49 2.25 -12.53
C SER A 69 -4.10 0.89 -12.85
N THR A 70 -3.73 0.31 -13.97
CA THR A 70 -4.10 -1.08 -14.29
C THR A 70 -3.62 -2.07 -13.22
N PHE A 71 -2.46 -1.82 -12.61
CA PHE A 71 -1.96 -2.71 -11.56
C PHE A 71 -2.78 -2.60 -10.26
N ASP A 72 -3.17 -1.38 -9.85
CA ASP A 72 -4.05 -1.20 -8.68
C ASP A 72 -5.39 -1.90 -8.89
N HIS A 73 -5.99 -1.76 -10.08
CA HIS A 73 -7.22 -2.47 -10.43
C HIS A 73 -7.07 -3.99 -10.34
N ARG A 74 -5.90 -4.52 -10.74
CA ARG A 74 -5.62 -5.94 -10.62
C ARG A 74 -5.49 -6.39 -9.17
N LEU A 75 -4.80 -5.62 -8.32
CA LEU A 75 -4.72 -5.90 -6.88
C LEU A 75 -6.12 -6.03 -6.28
N VAL A 76 -6.99 -5.06 -6.57
CA VAL A 76 -8.39 -5.05 -6.09
C VAL A 76 -9.19 -6.23 -6.60
N ALA A 77 -9.05 -6.59 -7.88
CA ALA A 77 -9.82 -7.66 -8.51
C ALA A 77 -9.31 -9.07 -8.16
N GLU A 78 -7.98 -9.26 -8.03
CA GLU A 78 -7.39 -10.59 -7.87
C GLU A 78 -7.30 -11.03 -6.39
N LEU A 79 -7.04 -10.13 -5.43
CA LEU A 79 -6.91 -10.49 -4.02
C LEU A 79 -8.16 -11.19 -3.43
N PRO A 80 -9.40 -10.83 -3.80
CA PRO A 80 -10.59 -11.55 -3.34
C PRO A 80 -10.60 -13.04 -3.70
N SER A 81 -10.02 -13.44 -4.84
CA SER A 81 -9.90 -14.86 -5.24
C SER A 81 -8.96 -15.65 -4.31
N PHE A 82 -8.09 -14.98 -3.57
CA PHE A 82 -7.24 -15.56 -2.54
C PHE A 82 -7.85 -15.48 -1.13
N GLY A 83 -9.12 -15.12 -1.00
CA GLY A 83 -9.80 -15.02 0.30
C GLY A 83 -9.47 -13.76 1.08
N ILE A 84 -9.02 -12.68 0.41
CA ILE A 84 -8.66 -11.39 1.03
C ILE A 84 -9.55 -10.29 0.43
N SER A 85 -10.47 -9.75 1.21
CA SER A 85 -11.26 -8.57 0.83
C SER A 85 -10.37 -7.34 0.65
N THR A 86 -10.72 -6.46 -0.28
CA THR A 86 -9.95 -5.24 -0.56
C THR A 86 -10.80 -4.00 -0.32
N LEU A 87 -10.22 -3.00 0.32
CA LEU A 87 -10.74 -1.63 0.38
C LEU A 87 -9.80 -0.74 -0.42
N ASP A 88 -10.17 -0.43 -1.66
CA ASP A 88 -9.43 0.50 -2.52
C ASP A 88 -9.75 1.94 -2.13
N VAL A 89 -8.74 2.79 -1.94
CA VAL A 89 -8.90 4.09 -1.29
C VAL A 89 -8.29 5.22 -2.11
N ASP A 90 -9.07 6.24 -2.44
CA ASP A 90 -8.57 7.51 -2.99
C ASP A 90 -7.96 8.37 -1.86
N TYR A 91 -6.78 7.99 -1.41
CA TYR A 91 -6.12 8.66 -0.30
C TYR A 91 -5.62 10.08 -0.64
N PHE A 92 -5.70 10.50 -1.91
CA PHE A 92 -5.39 11.87 -2.32
C PHE A 92 -6.50 12.88 -2.01
N ALA A 93 -7.70 12.43 -1.62
CA ALA A 93 -8.85 13.31 -1.42
C ALA A 93 -8.60 14.52 -0.51
N PRO A 94 -7.85 14.40 0.62
CA PRO A 94 -7.59 15.56 1.49
C PRO A 94 -6.66 16.61 0.89
N ALA A 95 -5.88 16.23 -0.12
CA ALA A 95 -4.98 17.11 -0.84
C ALA A 95 -4.92 16.63 -2.30
N PRO A 96 -5.87 17.03 -3.13
CA PRO A 96 -5.96 16.54 -4.50
C PRO A 96 -4.73 16.95 -5.32
N PRO A 97 -4.33 16.10 -6.27
CA PRO A 97 -3.15 16.36 -7.09
C PRO A 97 -3.35 17.59 -7.99
N PRO A 98 -2.26 18.29 -8.33
CA PRO A 98 -2.32 19.52 -9.11
C PRO A 98 -2.67 19.32 -10.59
N GLY A 99 -2.91 18.09 -11.03
CA GLY A 99 -3.24 17.80 -12.44
C GLY A 99 -3.40 16.32 -12.75
N LYS A 100 -3.56 16.00 -14.02
CA LYS A 100 -3.84 14.63 -14.51
C LYS A 100 -2.76 13.59 -14.19
N LYS A 101 -1.50 14.02 -13.99
CA LYS A 101 -0.36 13.14 -13.66
C LYS A 101 -0.24 12.83 -12.16
N GLY A 102 -1.24 13.17 -11.37
CA GLY A 102 -1.19 12.95 -9.93
C GLY A 102 -0.07 13.74 -9.25
N PHE A 103 0.64 13.07 -8.32
CA PHE A 103 1.78 13.63 -7.61
C PHE A 103 3.15 13.20 -8.16
N CYS A 104 3.22 12.44 -9.25
CA CYS A 104 4.50 11.96 -9.80
C CYS A 104 5.50 13.09 -10.11
N ASN A 105 5.01 14.26 -10.50
CA ASN A 105 5.81 15.44 -10.82
C ASN A 105 5.65 16.61 -9.81
N ALA A 106 5.05 16.37 -8.64
CA ALA A 106 4.72 17.41 -7.66
C ALA A 106 5.33 17.11 -6.28
N ARG A 107 6.64 16.86 -6.24
CA ARG A 107 7.40 16.43 -5.07
C ARG A 107 7.18 17.25 -3.79
N PRO A 108 7.29 18.59 -3.81
CA PRO A 108 7.08 19.38 -2.58
C PRO A 108 5.68 19.18 -2.02
N ARG A 109 4.64 19.25 -2.88
CA ARG A 109 3.24 19.04 -2.48
C ARG A 109 2.97 17.63 -1.98
N ALA A 110 3.62 16.61 -2.60
CA ALA A 110 3.53 15.23 -2.13
C ALA A 110 4.09 15.10 -0.71
N ARG A 111 5.25 15.72 -0.44
CA ARG A 111 5.85 15.73 0.90
C ARG A 111 4.92 16.36 1.94
N ASP A 112 4.33 17.49 1.62
CA ASP A 112 3.45 18.23 2.54
C ASP A 112 2.13 17.47 2.80
N ALA A 113 1.62 16.75 1.80
CA ALA A 113 0.40 15.96 1.90
C ALA A 113 0.62 14.59 2.59
N PHE A 114 1.85 14.07 2.60
CA PHE A 114 2.17 12.71 3.02
C PHE A 114 1.64 12.34 4.42
N PRO A 115 1.76 13.17 5.46
CA PRO A 115 1.19 12.84 6.78
C PRO A 115 -0.33 12.66 6.76
N ARG A 116 -1.05 13.42 5.92
CA ARG A 116 -2.50 13.27 5.76
C ARG A 116 -2.85 11.96 5.07
N TRP A 117 -2.09 11.54 4.06
CA TRP A 117 -2.27 10.27 3.38
C TRP A 117 -2.06 9.08 4.31
N VAL A 118 -1.04 9.16 5.17
CA VAL A 118 -0.80 8.16 6.22
C VAL A 118 -1.99 8.07 7.18
N GLN A 119 -2.59 9.22 7.55
CA GLN A 119 -3.79 9.24 8.39
C GLN A 119 -4.99 8.60 7.68
N VAL A 120 -5.24 8.94 6.41
CA VAL A 120 -6.32 8.33 5.61
C VAL A 120 -6.15 6.80 5.56
N ALA A 121 -4.95 6.31 5.31
CA ALA A 121 -4.67 4.88 5.27
C ALA A 121 -4.98 4.19 6.62
N ARG A 122 -4.60 4.81 7.74
CA ARG A 122 -4.93 4.31 9.09
C ARG A 122 -6.42 4.30 9.36
N ASP A 123 -7.13 5.35 8.94
CA ASP A 123 -8.59 5.44 9.11
C ASP A 123 -9.31 4.41 8.27
N ALA A 124 -8.86 4.14 7.04
CA ALA A 124 -9.36 3.05 6.20
C ALA A 124 -9.24 1.68 6.89
N GLY A 125 -8.10 1.39 7.51
CA GLY A 125 -7.92 0.17 8.28
C GLY A 125 -8.87 0.08 9.49
N ARG A 126 -9.16 1.21 10.15
CA ARG A 126 -10.15 1.26 11.24
C ARG A 126 -11.58 1.07 10.73
N VAL A 127 -11.90 1.54 9.53
CA VAL A 127 -13.22 1.31 8.88
C VAL A 127 -13.45 -0.18 8.67
N LEU A 128 -12.49 -0.91 8.11
CA LEU A 128 -12.60 -2.37 7.92
C LEU A 128 -12.89 -3.12 9.24
N ARG A 129 -12.30 -2.66 10.35
CA ARG A 129 -12.54 -3.26 11.67
C ARG A 129 -13.94 -2.92 12.23
N ARG A 130 -14.31 -1.63 12.22
CA ARG A 130 -15.59 -1.16 12.77
C ARG A 130 -16.78 -1.61 11.95
N GLY A 131 -16.64 -1.69 10.64
CA GLY A 131 -17.67 -2.21 9.73
C GLY A 131 -17.85 -3.74 9.77
N GLY A 132 -17.12 -4.44 10.64
CA GLY A 132 -17.24 -5.90 10.75
C GLY A 132 -16.71 -6.67 9.54
N VAL A 133 -15.99 -6.01 8.62
CA VAL A 133 -15.40 -6.66 7.43
C VAL A 133 -14.26 -7.57 7.85
N ALA A 134 -13.44 -7.13 8.81
CA ALA A 134 -12.30 -7.90 9.29
C ALA A 134 -12.11 -7.74 10.80
N ARG A 135 -11.53 -8.77 11.44
CA ARG A 135 -11.05 -8.67 12.83
C ARG A 135 -9.79 -7.79 12.88
N ALA A 136 -9.44 -7.28 14.06
CA ALA A 136 -8.26 -6.44 14.23
C ALA A 136 -6.96 -7.11 13.77
N SER A 137 -6.80 -8.41 14.01
CA SER A 137 -5.67 -9.23 13.58
C SER A 137 -5.73 -9.67 12.11
N SER A 138 -6.82 -9.36 11.41
CA SER A 138 -7.09 -9.76 10.02
C SER A 138 -7.04 -8.60 9.03
N VAL A 139 -6.61 -7.38 9.47
CA VAL A 139 -6.46 -6.21 8.59
C VAL A 139 -5.02 -6.02 8.20
N GLY A 140 -4.74 -6.07 6.90
CA GLY A 140 -3.46 -5.72 6.30
C GLY A 140 -3.52 -4.45 5.45
N ILE A 141 -2.38 -4.09 4.86
CA ILE A 141 -2.28 -2.98 3.92
C ILE A 141 -1.36 -3.34 2.77
N VAL A 142 -1.77 -2.98 1.56
CA VAL A 142 -1.01 -3.18 0.32
C VAL A 142 -0.85 -1.83 -0.37
N GLY A 143 0.34 -1.56 -0.89
CA GLY A 143 0.54 -0.35 -1.68
C GLY A 143 1.59 -0.53 -2.77
N TRP A 144 1.44 0.24 -3.84
CA TRP A 144 2.36 0.28 -4.97
C TRP A 144 3.02 1.65 -5.08
N SER A 145 4.34 1.68 -5.32
CA SER A 145 5.09 2.92 -5.54
C SER A 145 4.90 3.90 -4.37
N LEU A 146 4.38 5.10 -4.59
CA LEU A 146 4.03 6.06 -3.53
C LEU A 146 3.05 5.48 -2.51
N GLY A 147 2.05 4.71 -2.97
CA GLY A 147 1.12 4.01 -2.08
C GLY A 147 1.80 2.97 -1.20
N GLY A 148 2.86 2.32 -1.71
CA GLY A 148 3.70 1.42 -0.92
C GLY A 148 4.43 2.15 0.22
N ALA A 149 4.91 3.35 -0.06
CA ALA A 149 5.52 4.21 0.92
C ALA A 149 4.54 4.65 2.02
N VAL A 150 3.35 5.07 1.61
CA VAL A 150 2.26 5.42 2.54
C VAL A 150 1.87 4.20 3.38
N ALA A 151 1.76 3.02 2.77
CA ALA A 151 1.42 1.77 3.45
C ALA A 151 2.43 1.41 4.54
N ILE A 152 3.72 1.46 4.24
CA ILE A 152 4.80 1.20 5.20
C ILE A 152 4.73 2.19 6.36
N GLN A 153 4.61 3.49 6.08
CA GLN A 153 4.54 4.51 7.12
C GLN A 153 3.25 4.42 7.95
N ALA A 154 2.13 4.06 7.33
CA ALA A 154 0.85 3.89 8.03
C ALA A 154 0.86 2.68 8.97
N ALA A 155 1.58 1.62 8.61
CA ALA A 155 1.70 0.41 9.40
C ALA A 155 2.69 0.53 10.58
N ALA A 156 3.63 1.49 10.51
CA ALA A 156 4.60 1.70 11.57
C ALA A 156 3.94 2.30 12.82
N ALA A 157 3.90 1.51 13.89
CA ALA A 157 3.42 1.92 15.21
C ALA A 157 3.91 0.93 16.28
N PRO A 158 3.96 1.32 17.56
CA PRO A 158 4.15 0.38 18.66
C PRO A 158 3.15 -0.78 18.59
N ALA A 159 3.57 -1.98 18.97
CA ALA A 159 2.78 -3.21 18.74
C ALA A 159 1.31 -3.12 19.20
N GLY A 160 1.03 -2.55 20.37
CA GLY A 160 -0.34 -2.38 20.89
C GLY A 160 -1.19 -1.30 20.19
N GLN A 161 -0.58 -0.48 19.32
CA GLN A 161 -1.25 0.61 18.61
C GLN A 161 -1.38 0.37 17.11
N ARG A 162 -0.89 -0.78 16.62
CA ARG A 162 -0.92 -1.10 15.19
C ARG A 162 -2.35 -1.23 14.66
N VAL A 163 -2.60 -0.55 13.55
CA VAL A 163 -3.84 -0.71 12.79
C VAL A 163 -3.74 -1.94 11.88
N PHE A 164 -2.56 -2.23 11.37
CA PHE A 164 -2.33 -3.30 10.39
C PHE A 164 -1.52 -4.45 10.99
N ALA A 165 -1.94 -5.67 10.66
CA ALA A 165 -1.28 -6.91 11.09
C ALA A 165 -0.21 -7.39 10.10
N ALA A 166 -0.26 -6.95 8.85
CA ALA A 166 0.73 -7.24 7.82
C ALA A 166 0.78 -6.15 6.73
N VAL A 167 1.93 -6.04 6.04
CA VAL A 167 2.16 -5.07 4.95
C VAL A 167 2.68 -5.78 3.71
N ALA A 168 2.20 -5.37 2.52
CA ALA A 168 2.80 -5.69 1.25
C ALA A 168 3.13 -4.41 0.47
N GLY A 169 4.41 -4.22 0.13
CA GLY A 169 4.88 -3.08 -0.64
C GLY A 169 5.43 -3.50 -1.99
N PHE A 170 4.86 -2.96 -3.08
CA PHE A 170 5.30 -3.18 -4.45
C PHE A 170 6.10 -1.98 -4.95
N SER A 171 7.30 -2.21 -5.48
CA SER A 171 8.18 -1.18 -6.05
C SER A 171 8.22 0.08 -5.16
N THR A 172 8.56 -0.10 -3.90
CA THR A 172 8.55 0.97 -2.90
C THR A 172 9.95 1.26 -2.37
N GLY A 173 10.22 2.53 -2.09
CA GLY A 173 11.50 2.98 -1.56
C GLY A 173 11.62 2.88 -0.03
N ALA A 174 12.82 3.08 0.45
CA ALA A 174 13.20 3.02 1.86
C ALA A 174 13.05 4.38 2.56
N PHE A 175 11.94 4.62 3.19
CA PHE A 175 11.70 5.85 3.95
C PHE A 175 12.35 5.78 5.34
N GLY A 176 13.55 6.36 5.49
CA GLY A 176 14.21 6.42 6.80
C GLY A 176 14.41 5.04 7.45
N ALA A 177 14.83 4.06 6.67
CA ALA A 177 14.94 2.66 7.05
C ALA A 177 16.05 2.42 8.08
N THR A 178 15.73 2.66 9.34
CA THR A 178 16.57 2.27 10.49
C THR A 178 15.99 1.01 11.17
N PRO A 179 16.79 0.22 11.87
CA PRO A 179 16.27 -0.90 12.67
C PRO A 179 15.20 -0.46 13.69
N ALA A 180 15.34 0.72 14.28
CA ALA A 180 14.36 1.28 15.22
C ALA A 180 13.01 1.59 14.54
N PHE A 181 13.02 2.10 13.31
CA PHE A 181 11.80 2.27 12.51
C PHE A 181 11.22 0.91 12.12
N ALA A 182 12.05 0.01 11.61
CA ALA A 182 11.62 -1.32 11.17
C ALA A 182 10.99 -2.14 12.32
N ALA A 183 11.46 -2.01 13.55
CA ALA A 183 10.88 -2.67 14.73
C ALA A 183 9.42 -2.25 15.01
N GLN A 184 8.99 -1.11 14.48
CA GLN A 184 7.59 -0.65 14.59
C GLN A 184 6.69 -1.28 13.53
N LEU A 185 7.23 -1.94 12.51
CA LEU A 185 6.45 -2.56 11.44
C LEU A 185 5.90 -3.94 11.86
N PRO A 186 4.72 -4.32 11.39
CA PRO A 186 4.26 -5.70 11.43
C PRO A 186 5.02 -6.55 10.39
N PRO A 187 4.76 -7.88 10.29
CA PRO A 187 5.25 -8.71 9.20
C PRO A 187 5.11 -8.01 7.84
N THR A 188 6.20 -7.96 7.06
CA THR A 188 6.29 -7.13 5.85
C THR A 188 6.88 -7.90 4.68
N ILE A 189 6.17 -7.90 3.55
CA ILE A 189 6.71 -8.38 2.27
C ILE A 189 7.00 -7.20 1.35
N LEU A 190 8.17 -7.24 0.71
CA LEU A 190 8.60 -6.27 -0.29
C LEU A 190 8.76 -6.98 -1.64
N LEU A 191 8.23 -6.36 -2.69
CA LEU A 191 8.30 -6.87 -4.05
C LEU A 191 8.91 -5.78 -4.94
N SER A 192 10.06 -6.09 -5.57
CA SER A 192 10.82 -5.15 -6.40
C SER A 192 10.81 -5.56 -7.87
N GLY A 193 10.58 -4.61 -8.76
CA GLY A 193 10.50 -4.84 -10.20
C GLY A 193 11.85 -5.03 -10.90
N GLY A 194 12.96 -5.00 -10.20
CA GLY A 194 14.28 -5.28 -10.80
C GLY A 194 14.94 -4.06 -11.47
N ALA A 195 15.79 -4.32 -12.49
CA ALA A 195 16.66 -3.30 -13.06
C ALA A 195 15.95 -2.21 -13.87
N THR A 196 14.78 -2.53 -14.42
CA THR A 196 13.96 -1.59 -15.21
C THR A 196 12.87 -0.91 -14.38
N ASP A 197 12.82 -1.20 -13.09
CA ASP A 197 11.91 -0.55 -12.16
C ASP A 197 12.34 0.90 -11.93
N ALA A 198 11.38 1.83 -11.96
CA ALA A 198 11.62 3.24 -11.64
C ALA A 198 12.02 3.46 -10.17
N ILE A 199 11.67 2.51 -9.29
CA ILE A 199 12.19 2.43 -7.91
C ILE A 199 13.18 1.26 -7.87
N PRO A 200 14.48 1.52 -8.00
CA PRO A 200 15.47 0.47 -8.09
C PRO A 200 15.55 -0.34 -6.79
N LEU A 201 15.97 -1.59 -6.92
CA LEU A 201 16.16 -2.49 -5.78
C LEU A 201 17.03 -1.86 -4.67
N ALA A 202 17.99 -1.01 -5.05
CA ALA A 202 18.84 -0.28 -4.12
C ALA A 202 18.06 0.59 -3.12
N GLU A 203 16.86 1.04 -3.46
CA GLU A 203 15.98 1.81 -2.56
C GLU A 203 15.14 0.91 -1.64
N THR A 204 14.83 -0.32 -2.07
CA THR A 204 14.06 -1.30 -1.28
C THR A 204 14.95 -2.05 -0.27
N LEU A 205 16.21 -2.35 -0.64
CA LEU A 205 17.15 -3.14 0.17
C LEU A 205 17.43 -2.57 1.56
N PRO A 206 17.62 -1.26 1.77
CA PRO A 206 17.84 -0.71 3.11
C PRO A 206 16.69 -1.04 4.06
N LEU A 207 15.44 -0.93 3.62
CA LEU A 207 14.29 -1.31 4.44
C LEU A 207 14.27 -2.81 4.75
N TYR A 208 14.53 -3.66 3.75
CA TYR A 208 14.59 -5.11 3.99
C TYR A 208 15.69 -5.49 5.00
N ARG A 209 16.88 -4.89 4.87
CA ARG A 209 17.98 -5.10 5.82
C ARG A 209 17.62 -4.63 7.24
N ALA A 210 16.96 -3.48 7.35
CA ALA A 210 16.49 -2.96 8.64
C ALA A 210 15.44 -3.87 9.29
N LEU A 211 14.48 -4.40 8.51
CA LEU A 211 13.50 -5.39 8.98
C LEU A 211 14.19 -6.65 9.51
N ARG A 212 15.17 -7.17 8.77
CA ARG A 212 15.96 -8.34 9.20
C ARG A 212 16.75 -8.07 10.49
N ALA A 213 17.40 -6.91 10.57
CA ALA A 213 18.14 -6.49 11.77
C ALA A 213 17.23 -6.29 12.99
N ALA A 214 15.98 -5.88 12.78
CA ALA A 214 14.97 -5.73 13.83
C ALA A 214 14.19 -7.02 14.12
N HIS A 215 14.57 -8.16 13.53
CA HIS A 215 13.89 -9.47 13.66
C HIS A 215 12.40 -9.43 13.29
N VAL A 216 11.98 -8.52 12.42
CA VAL A 216 10.61 -8.47 11.90
C VAL A 216 10.45 -9.56 10.83
N PRO A 217 9.42 -10.43 10.90
CA PRO A 217 9.12 -11.39 9.85
C PRO A 217 9.00 -10.68 8.50
N SER A 218 9.90 -10.99 7.56
CA SER A 218 9.96 -10.25 6.31
C SER A 218 10.43 -11.11 5.14
N SER A 219 9.90 -10.81 3.95
CA SER A 219 10.29 -11.41 2.68
C SER A 219 10.60 -10.33 1.66
N LEU A 220 11.56 -10.59 0.79
CA LEU A 220 11.85 -9.76 -0.38
C LEU A 220 11.82 -10.65 -1.63
N TYR A 221 10.97 -10.28 -2.58
CA TYR A 221 10.96 -10.89 -3.93
C TYR A 221 11.48 -9.87 -4.94
N VAL A 222 12.48 -10.29 -5.72
CA VAL A 222 13.06 -9.49 -6.79
C VAL A 222 12.71 -10.14 -8.13
N TYR A 223 12.20 -9.34 -9.05
CA TYR A 223 11.88 -9.74 -10.41
C TYR A 223 12.91 -9.11 -11.37
N PRO A 224 14.00 -9.78 -11.70
CA PRO A 224 15.18 -9.16 -12.35
C PRO A 224 14.89 -8.44 -13.68
N HIS A 225 13.85 -8.86 -14.38
CA HIS A 225 13.39 -8.27 -15.66
C HIS A 225 12.02 -7.63 -15.52
N GLY A 226 11.61 -7.33 -14.29
CA GLY A 226 10.34 -6.69 -14.01
C GLY A 226 10.37 -5.20 -14.29
N SER A 227 9.19 -4.60 -14.39
CA SER A 227 9.01 -3.16 -14.53
C SER A 227 8.18 -2.59 -13.38
N HIS A 228 8.20 -1.25 -13.27
CA HIS A 228 7.46 -0.51 -12.24
C HIS A 228 5.95 -0.74 -12.31
N ASP A 229 5.41 -0.93 -13.52
CA ASP A 229 3.95 -1.03 -13.76
C ASP A 229 3.38 -2.43 -13.53
N TRP A 230 4.21 -3.41 -13.16
CA TRP A 230 3.81 -4.80 -12.84
C TRP A 230 2.90 -5.43 -13.89
N PRO A 231 3.28 -5.47 -15.17
CA PRO A 231 2.42 -5.96 -16.24
C PRO A 231 2.29 -7.49 -16.23
N GLY A 232 1.25 -8.01 -16.84
CA GLY A 232 1.06 -9.40 -17.23
C GLY A 232 1.44 -10.42 -16.15
N ARG A 233 2.36 -11.34 -16.48
CA ARG A 233 2.82 -12.43 -15.60
C ARG A 233 3.56 -11.94 -14.35
N GLN A 234 4.32 -10.86 -14.45
CA GLN A 234 5.01 -10.26 -13.30
C GLN A 234 4.00 -9.85 -12.23
N GLY A 235 2.97 -9.09 -12.63
CA GLY A 235 1.90 -8.67 -11.71
C GLY A 235 1.17 -9.85 -11.09
N ALA A 236 0.80 -10.87 -11.88
CA ALA A 236 0.12 -12.07 -11.37
C ALA A 236 0.97 -12.82 -10.32
N LEU A 237 2.26 -12.98 -10.56
CA LEU A 237 3.18 -13.63 -9.62
C LEU A 237 3.36 -12.77 -8.35
N GLY A 238 3.53 -11.45 -8.50
CA GLY A 238 3.67 -10.53 -7.38
C GLY A 238 2.44 -10.56 -6.48
N ILE A 239 1.24 -10.47 -7.05
CA ILE A 239 -0.03 -10.55 -6.30
C ILE A 239 -0.15 -11.89 -5.56
N ARG A 240 0.21 -13.02 -6.21
CA ARG A 240 0.20 -14.34 -5.57
C ARG A 240 1.14 -14.43 -4.37
N HIS A 241 2.38 -13.91 -4.49
CA HIS A 241 3.32 -13.88 -3.38
C HIS A 241 2.83 -12.99 -2.23
N ALA A 242 2.29 -11.80 -2.55
CA ALA A 242 1.69 -10.92 -1.56
C ALA A 242 0.50 -11.58 -0.86
N ALA A 243 -0.41 -12.22 -1.60
CA ALA A 243 -1.57 -12.91 -1.04
C ALA A 243 -1.16 -14.07 -0.11
N ALA A 244 -0.20 -14.89 -0.52
CA ALA A 244 0.31 -15.99 0.30
C ALA A 244 0.92 -15.47 1.61
N PHE A 245 1.74 -14.42 1.55
CA PHE A 245 2.33 -13.81 2.72
C PHE A 245 1.28 -13.17 3.64
N LEU A 246 0.36 -12.40 3.09
CA LEU A 246 -0.71 -11.76 3.86
C LEU A 246 -1.56 -12.82 4.57
N ARG A 247 -2.01 -13.86 3.88
CA ARG A 247 -2.79 -14.95 4.50
C ARG A 247 -2.07 -15.65 5.63
N SER A 248 -0.76 -15.81 5.56
CA SER A 248 0.01 -16.45 6.64
C SER A 248 0.17 -15.58 7.88
N HIS A 249 -0.06 -14.26 7.78
CA HIS A 249 0.13 -13.30 8.87
C HIS A 249 -1.15 -12.58 9.31
N LEU A 250 -2.23 -12.62 8.54
CA LEU A 250 -3.57 -12.18 8.95
C LEU A 250 -4.28 -13.34 9.68
N ARG A 251 -4.90 -13.05 10.84
CA ARG A 251 -5.50 -14.06 11.73
C ARG A 251 -6.93 -13.71 12.10
#